data_1279b992d6ee61aba58378746971f0ed
#
_entry.id   1279b992d6ee61aba58378746971f0ed
#
_cell.length_a   1.000
_cell.length_b   1.000
_cell.length_c   1.000
_cell.angle_alpha   90.00
_cell.angle_beta   90.00
_cell.angle_gamma   90.00
#
_symmetry.space_group_name_H-M   'P 1'
#
loop_
_entity.id
_entity.type
_entity.pdbx_description
1 polymer ?
#
loop_
_entity_poly.entity_id
_entity_poly.type
_entity_poly.pdbx_seq_one_letter_code
_entity_poly.pdbx_strand_id
1 'polypeptide(L)'
;MPVYAEYGGGVRLAVVMSPVMPEWDKGEFFAPLTEKLVAAGFRVRIFDTLSLLEDGPADFARLFDAWSRELEVLGEIELLAGSALGGCLAQTLLYRLGGVRAKKALLISAPSKADDRLNYRLGAMADLAGQRRLEEALMLLNRYVLPEGVQAASPMEDITGDRLNQCRRLEQGFGLLRDIDVTEQIRAYAGRLLHVYGEQSQLVRDVNVACGDHGGHARLEVKGGGMRPLQDDPDGVVRAVREHLEIAL
;
A
#
# COMPACT_ATOMS: atom_id res chain seq x y z
N MET A 1 -7.12 18.78 2.73
CA MET A 1 -5.89 18.73 1.88
C MET A 1 -5.11 17.47 2.23
N PRO A 2 -4.52 16.78 1.24
CA PRO A 2 -3.75 15.58 1.50
C PRO A 2 -2.48 15.91 2.30
N VAL A 3 -2.09 14.99 3.18
CA VAL A 3 -0.81 15.04 3.89
C VAL A 3 0.20 14.21 3.11
N TYR A 4 1.38 14.76 2.86
CA TYR A 4 2.44 14.05 2.14
C TYR A 4 3.84 14.50 2.57
N ALA A 5 4.82 13.64 2.27
CA ALA A 5 6.25 13.98 2.26
C ALA A 5 6.75 13.94 0.82
N GLU A 6 7.72 14.80 0.50
CA GLU A 6 8.32 14.86 -0.82
C GLU A 6 9.85 14.73 -0.71
N TYR A 7 10.41 13.88 -1.57
CA TYR A 7 11.83 13.57 -1.61
C TYR A 7 12.39 13.77 -3.02
N GLY A 8 13.57 14.35 -3.11
CA GLY A 8 14.20 14.66 -4.39
C GLY A 8 13.59 15.87 -5.10
N GLY A 9 14.21 16.30 -6.20
CA GLY A 9 13.79 17.45 -7.01
C GLY A 9 13.76 17.15 -8.51
N GLY A 10 13.70 15.87 -8.88
CA GLY A 10 13.70 15.45 -10.27
C GLY A 10 12.43 15.85 -11.02
N VAL A 11 12.49 15.78 -12.35
CA VAL A 11 11.35 16.09 -13.22
C VAL A 11 10.35 14.94 -13.34
N ARG A 12 10.80 13.71 -13.08
CA ARG A 12 9.98 12.50 -13.15
C ARG A 12 9.23 12.34 -11.83
N LEU A 13 7.91 12.19 -11.88
CA LEU A 13 7.08 12.06 -10.66
C LEU A 13 6.80 10.60 -10.34
N ALA A 14 7.16 10.20 -9.11
CA ALA A 14 6.67 8.98 -8.48
C ALA A 14 5.69 9.36 -7.36
N VAL A 15 4.51 8.78 -7.40
CA VAL A 15 3.48 8.92 -6.36
C VAL A 15 3.37 7.61 -5.60
N VAL A 16 3.39 7.69 -4.27
CA VAL A 16 3.30 6.53 -3.37
C VAL A 16 2.14 6.72 -2.41
N MET A 17 1.25 5.73 -2.33
CA MET A 17 0.12 5.68 -1.42
C MET A 17 0.45 4.76 -0.24
N SER A 18 0.44 5.31 0.98
CA SER A 18 0.84 4.58 2.20
C SER A 18 -0.14 3.48 2.60
N PRO A 19 0.32 2.45 3.33
CA PRO A 19 -0.55 1.46 3.96
C PRO A 19 -1.34 2.07 5.12
N VAL A 20 -2.23 1.26 5.73
CA VAL A 20 -2.89 1.60 6.99
C VAL A 20 -1.87 1.64 8.12
N MET A 21 -1.81 2.77 8.81
CA MET A 21 -0.91 3.00 9.93
C MET A 21 -1.62 3.75 11.06
N PRO A 22 -1.33 3.45 12.34
CA PRO A 22 -1.87 4.22 13.47
C PRO A 22 -1.40 5.68 13.41
N GLU A 23 -0.12 5.87 13.16
CA GLU A 23 0.50 7.16 12.82
C GLU A 23 1.25 7.03 11.51
N TRP A 24 1.20 8.08 10.71
CA TRP A 24 1.90 8.07 9.44
C TRP A 24 3.40 8.32 9.65
N ASP A 25 4.22 7.43 9.11
CA ASP A 25 5.69 7.41 9.22
C ASP A 25 6.42 8.31 8.21
N LYS A 26 5.69 9.21 7.54
CA LYS A 26 6.22 10.09 6.47
C LYS A 26 6.88 9.33 5.32
N GLY A 27 6.55 8.06 5.17
CA GLY A 27 7.00 7.20 4.07
C GLY A 27 8.25 6.37 4.36
N GLU A 28 8.66 6.24 5.62
CA GLU A 28 9.80 5.38 6.01
C GLU A 28 9.62 3.93 5.56
N PHE A 29 8.39 3.44 5.52
CA PHE A 29 8.09 2.10 5.00
C PHE A 29 8.57 1.88 3.55
N PHE A 30 8.77 2.95 2.79
CA PHE A 30 9.18 2.94 1.39
C PHE A 30 10.63 3.39 1.19
N ALA A 31 11.36 3.71 2.26
CA ALA A 31 12.70 4.29 2.23
C ALA A 31 13.71 3.52 1.34
N PRO A 32 13.78 2.16 1.36
CA PRO A 32 14.74 1.42 0.54
C PRO A 32 14.61 1.70 -0.97
N LEU A 33 13.41 2.03 -1.45
CA LEU A 33 13.17 2.36 -2.85
C LEU A 33 13.19 3.87 -3.10
N THR A 34 12.79 4.68 -2.13
CA THR A 34 12.79 6.15 -2.24
C THR A 34 14.18 6.69 -2.58
N GLU A 35 15.22 6.24 -1.90
CA GLU A 35 16.60 6.66 -2.15
C GLU A 35 17.04 6.34 -3.59
N LYS A 36 16.71 5.15 -4.07
CA LYS A 36 17.03 4.72 -5.44
C LYS A 36 16.28 5.54 -6.48
N LEU A 37 15.00 5.80 -6.27
CA LEU A 37 14.18 6.64 -7.16
C LEU A 37 14.71 8.08 -7.22
N VAL A 38 15.06 8.67 -6.07
CA VAL A 38 15.65 10.02 -6.01
C VAL A 38 16.98 10.07 -6.77
N ALA A 39 17.86 9.09 -6.56
CA ALA A 39 19.12 8.97 -7.30
C ALA A 39 18.91 8.80 -8.81
N ALA A 40 17.80 8.17 -9.22
CA ALA A 40 17.39 8.01 -10.60
C ALA A 40 16.66 9.24 -11.21
N GLY A 41 16.66 10.38 -10.52
CA GLY A 41 16.07 11.63 -11.00
C GLY A 41 14.56 11.74 -10.83
N PHE A 42 13.98 11.01 -9.89
CA PHE A 42 12.60 11.19 -9.52
C PHE A 42 12.43 12.26 -8.43
N ARG A 43 11.28 12.90 -8.47
CA ARG A 43 10.62 13.52 -7.33
C ARG A 43 9.61 12.53 -6.80
N VAL A 44 9.81 12.05 -5.56
CA VAL A 44 8.97 11.03 -4.93
C VAL A 44 8.04 11.71 -3.95
N ARG A 45 6.74 11.62 -4.18
CA ARG A 45 5.71 12.15 -3.28
C ARG A 45 4.98 11.00 -2.64
N ILE A 46 5.10 10.88 -1.32
CA ILE A 46 4.50 9.82 -0.52
C ILE A 46 3.33 10.43 0.27
N PHE A 47 2.14 9.91 0.05
CA PHE A 47 0.92 10.40 0.68
C PHE A 47 0.50 9.54 1.86
N ASP A 48 0.05 10.18 2.92
CA ASP A 48 -0.77 9.53 3.94
C ASP A 48 -2.16 9.23 3.35
N THR A 49 -2.36 7.99 2.94
CA THR A 49 -3.60 7.54 2.29
C THR A 49 -4.85 7.84 3.10
N LEU A 50 -4.73 7.81 4.43
CA LEU A 50 -5.85 8.07 5.34
C LEU A 50 -6.09 9.55 5.64
N SER A 51 -5.25 10.46 5.14
CA SER A 51 -5.37 11.91 5.39
C SER A 51 -6.61 12.55 4.77
N LEU A 52 -7.26 11.90 3.82
CA LEU A 52 -8.51 12.33 3.20
C LEU A 52 -9.74 11.58 3.70
N LEU A 53 -9.62 10.78 4.77
CA LEU A 53 -10.78 10.19 5.41
C LEU A 53 -11.66 11.28 6.04
N GLU A 54 -12.93 11.29 5.66
CA GLU A 54 -13.93 12.15 6.26
C GLU A 54 -14.42 11.61 7.61
N ASP A 55 -15.07 12.46 8.39
CA ASP A 55 -15.76 12.03 9.60
C ASP A 55 -16.99 11.19 9.23
N GLY A 56 -17.17 10.07 9.91
CA GLY A 56 -18.29 9.15 9.69
C GLY A 56 -17.84 7.75 9.27
N PRO A 57 -18.78 6.93 8.77
CA PRO A 57 -18.48 5.59 8.30
C PRO A 57 -17.48 5.63 7.12
N ALA A 58 -16.47 4.77 7.19
CA ALA A 58 -15.48 4.65 6.12
C ALA A 58 -16.15 4.12 4.84
N ASP A 59 -15.91 4.80 3.72
CA ASP A 59 -16.45 4.47 2.41
C ASP A 59 -15.31 4.53 1.39
N PHE A 60 -15.02 3.38 0.77
CA PHE A 60 -13.94 3.28 -0.20
C PHE A 60 -14.19 4.13 -1.45
N ALA A 61 -15.44 4.23 -1.91
CA ALA A 61 -15.76 5.05 -3.09
C ALA A 61 -15.54 6.53 -2.83
N ARG A 62 -15.92 7.03 -1.66
CA ARG A 62 -15.65 8.43 -1.26
C ARG A 62 -14.16 8.72 -1.14
N LEU A 63 -13.41 7.84 -0.48
CA LEU A 63 -11.96 7.98 -0.37
C LEU A 63 -11.30 7.97 -1.75
N PHE A 64 -11.74 7.06 -2.63
CA PHE A 64 -11.28 6.99 -4.01
C PHE A 64 -11.58 8.28 -4.78
N ASP A 65 -12.81 8.83 -4.71
CA ASP A 65 -13.18 10.06 -5.41
C ASP A 65 -12.38 11.29 -4.89
N ALA A 66 -12.09 11.31 -3.59
CA ALA A 66 -11.23 12.34 -3.00
C ALA A 66 -9.80 12.26 -3.56
N TRP A 67 -9.20 11.07 -3.58
CA TRP A 67 -7.86 10.86 -4.13
C TRP A 67 -7.79 11.06 -5.64
N SER A 68 -8.82 10.69 -6.40
CA SER A 68 -8.87 10.96 -7.84
C SER A 68 -8.71 12.45 -8.13
N ARG A 69 -9.42 13.31 -7.43
CA ARG A 69 -9.34 14.78 -7.58
C ARG A 69 -7.96 15.33 -7.23
N GLU A 70 -7.36 14.83 -6.15
CA GLU A 70 -6.03 15.27 -5.71
C GLU A 70 -4.91 14.83 -6.68
N LEU A 71 -5.01 13.65 -7.25
CA LEU A 71 -4.00 13.17 -8.19
C LEU A 71 -4.18 13.73 -9.61
N GLU A 72 -5.37 14.13 -10.00
CA GLU A 72 -5.62 14.76 -11.31
C GLU A 72 -4.82 16.04 -11.52
N VAL A 73 -4.59 16.82 -10.47
CA VAL A 73 -3.85 18.08 -10.54
C VAL A 73 -2.33 17.90 -10.62
N LEU A 74 -1.82 16.68 -10.36
CA LEU A 74 -0.37 16.43 -10.36
C LEU A 74 0.23 16.28 -11.76
N GLY A 75 -0.60 16.14 -12.79
CA GLY A 75 -0.15 15.94 -14.16
C GLY A 75 0.29 14.49 -14.43
N GLU A 76 1.38 14.33 -15.18
CA GLU A 76 1.89 13.01 -15.57
C GLU A 76 2.61 12.34 -14.38
N ILE A 77 2.18 11.13 -14.04
CA ILE A 77 2.80 10.27 -13.02
C ILE A 77 3.55 9.16 -13.76
N GLU A 78 4.86 9.10 -13.61
CA GLU A 78 5.63 8.03 -14.25
C GLU A 78 5.51 6.71 -13.47
N LEU A 79 5.51 6.77 -12.14
CA LEU A 79 5.32 5.61 -11.26
C LEU A 79 4.22 5.91 -10.24
N LEU A 80 3.16 5.11 -10.25
CA LEU A 80 2.18 5.05 -9.17
C LEU A 80 2.45 3.79 -8.34
N ALA A 81 2.79 3.99 -7.08
CA ALA A 81 3.05 2.90 -6.15
C ALA A 81 2.07 2.94 -4.97
N GLY A 82 1.85 1.80 -4.34
CA GLY A 82 1.06 1.73 -3.12
C GLY A 82 1.21 0.43 -2.37
N SER A 83 1.00 0.49 -1.06
CA SER A 83 1.03 -0.68 -0.18
C SER A 83 -0.31 -0.86 0.53
N ALA A 84 -0.74 -2.10 0.72
CA ALA A 84 -2.00 -2.47 1.38
C ALA A 84 -3.17 -1.60 0.86
N LEU A 85 -3.81 -0.78 1.70
CA LEU A 85 -4.91 0.11 1.31
C LEU A 85 -4.50 1.10 0.21
N GLY A 86 -3.32 1.71 0.34
CA GLY A 86 -2.79 2.59 -0.70
C GLY A 86 -2.61 1.88 -2.03
N GLY A 87 -2.24 0.60 -2.01
CA GLY A 87 -2.17 -0.22 -3.20
C GLY A 87 -3.54 -0.57 -3.79
N CYS A 88 -4.58 -0.78 -2.97
CA CYS A 88 -5.95 -0.95 -3.46
C CYS A 88 -6.46 0.31 -4.16
N LEU A 89 -6.21 1.47 -3.57
CA LEU A 89 -6.52 2.76 -4.19
C LEU A 89 -5.76 2.95 -5.49
N ALA A 90 -4.46 2.65 -5.51
CA ALA A 90 -3.64 2.75 -6.72
C ALA A 90 -4.21 1.89 -7.85
N GLN A 91 -4.61 0.64 -7.58
CA GLN A 91 -5.24 -0.25 -8.56
C GLN A 91 -6.51 0.37 -9.19
N THR A 92 -7.36 0.97 -8.36
CA THR A 92 -8.60 1.61 -8.82
C THR A 92 -8.31 2.91 -9.59
N LEU A 93 -7.32 3.69 -9.14
CA LEU A 93 -6.90 4.93 -9.78
C LEU A 93 -6.29 4.69 -11.18
N LEU A 94 -5.51 3.62 -11.36
CA LEU A 94 -4.97 3.21 -12.66
C LEU A 94 -6.06 3.00 -13.70
N TYR A 95 -7.18 2.44 -13.32
CA TYR A 95 -8.32 2.21 -14.21
C TYR A 95 -9.00 3.52 -14.62
N ARG A 96 -9.33 4.40 -13.66
CA ARG A 96 -10.06 5.66 -13.93
C ARG A 96 -9.21 6.76 -14.56
N LEU A 97 -7.95 6.84 -14.18
CA LEU A 97 -7.01 7.80 -14.79
C LEU A 97 -6.62 7.39 -16.23
N GLY A 98 -7.24 6.32 -16.76
CA GLY A 98 -7.13 5.91 -18.16
C GLY A 98 -5.75 5.41 -18.57
N GLY A 99 -4.94 4.93 -17.61
CA GLY A 99 -3.58 4.41 -17.88
C GLY A 99 -2.59 5.43 -18.43
N VAL A 100 -3.09 6.54 -18.96
CA VAL A 100 -2.32 7.56 -19.67
C VAL A 100 -1.48 8.43 -18.72
N ARG A 101 -1.91 8.56 -17.46
CA ARG A 101 -1.24 9.43 -16.48
C ARG A 101 -0.27 8.68 -15.56
N ALA A 102 -0.46 7.38 -15.36
CA ALA A 102 0.48 6.53 -14.63
C ALA A 102 0.99 5.44 -15.59
N LYS A 103 2.24 5.57 -16.02
CA LYS A 103 2.84 4.66 -17.01
C LYS A 103 3.22 3.32 -16.41
N LYS A 104 3.56 3.32 -15.13
CA LYS A 104 4.09 2.18 -14.39
C LYS A 104 3.42 2.08 -13.03
N ALA A 105 3.17 0.88 -12.57
CA ALA A 105 2.56 0.61 -11.28
C ALA A 105 3.39 -0.36 -10.44
N LEU A 106 3.58 -0.03 -9.16
CA LEU A 106 4.21 -0.90 -8.17
C LEU A 106 3.24 -1.12 -7.00
N LEU A 107 2.83 -2.35 -6.81
CA LEU A 107 1.92 -2.74 -5.73
C LEU A 107 2.67 -3.61 -4.73
N ILE A 108 2.68 -3.22 -3.47
CA ILE A 108 3.40 -3.92 -2.41
C ILE A 108 2.40 -4.43 -1.39
N SER A 109 2.29 -5.75 -1.28
CA SER A 109 1.35 -6.41 -0.37
C SER A 109 -0.05 -5.78 -0.41
N ALA A 110 -0.52 -5.49 -1.63
CA ALA A 110 -1.81 -4.83 -1.88
C ALA A 110 -2.82 -5.85 -2.39
N PRO A 111 -3.93 -6.11 -1.70
CA PRO A 111 -4.91 -7.05 -2.20
C PRO A 111 -5.65 -6.45 -3.40
N SER A 112 -5.85 -7.25 -4.45
CA SER A 112 -6.81 -6.98 -5.52
C SER A 112 -8.19 -7.51 -5.15
N LYS A 113 -8.21 -8.57 -4.33
CA LYS A 113 -9.43 -9.20 -3.84
C LYS A 113 -9.24 -9.73 -2.42
N ALA A 114 -10.19 -9.43 -1.55
CA ALA A 114 -10.26 -10.03 -0.24
C ALA A 114 -10.86 -11.45 -0.32
N ASP A 115 -10.29 -12.37 0.46
CA ASP A 115 -10.87 -13.69 0.76
C ASP A 115 -11.34 -13.74 2.21
N ASP A 116 -11.98 -14.83 2.61
CA ASP A 116 -12.52 -15.00 3.97
C ASP A 116 -11.43 -14.85 5.05
N ARG A 117 -10.21 -15.36 4.79
CA ARG A 117 -9.08 -15.25 5.71
C ARG A 117 -8.64 -13.80 5.90
N LEU A 118 -8.51 -13.06 4.81
CA LEU A 118 -8.16 -11.64 4.85
C LEU A 118 -9.24 -10.84 5.54
N ASN A 119 -10.52 -11.05 5.18
CA ASN A 119 -11.67 -10.39 5.79
C ASN A 119 -11.73 -10.62 7.30
N TYR A 120 -11.54 -11.87 7.75
CA TYR A 120 -11.53 -12.21 9.17
C TYR A 120 -10.42 -11.47 9.92
N ARG A 121 -9.18 -11.45 9.37
CA ARG A 121 -8.04 -10.81 10.02
C ARG A 121 -8.15 -9.29 10.06
N LEU A 122 -8.60 -8.69 8.97
CA LEU A 122 -8.87 -7.26 8.91
C LEU A 122 -9.99 -6.85 9.86
N GLY A 123 -11.07 -7.65 9.89
CA GLY A 123 -12.19 -7.44 10.82
C GLY A 123 -11.75 -7.48 12.27
N ALA A 124 -10.97 -8.48 12.66
CA ALA A 124 -10.46 -8.60 14.04
C ALA A 124 -9.64 -7.38 14.47
N MET A 125 -8.78 -6.82 13.59
CA MET A 125 -8.02 -5.61 13.90
C MET A 125 -8.92 -4.36 13.94
N ALA A 126 -9.86 -4.24 13.00
CA ALA A 126 -10.81 -3.13 12.97
C ALA A 126 -11.71 -3.12 14.21
N ASP A 127 -12.24 -4.28 14.62
CA ASP A 127 -13.14 -4.42 15.77
C ASP A 127 -12.42 -4.06 17.08
N LEU A 128 -11.16 -4.50 17.27
CA LEU A 128 -10.35 -4.10 18.43
C LEU A 128 -10.13 -2.59 18.48
N ALA A 129 -9.78 -1.98 17.34
CA ALA A 129 -9.59 -0.54 17.24
C ALA A 129 -10.90 0.22 17.51
N GLY A 130 -12.02 -0.22 16.95
CA GLY A 130 -13.36 0.36 17.19
C GLY A 130 -13.82 0.28 18.65
N GLN A 131 -13.38 -0.77 19.37
CA GLN A 131 -13.57 -0.91 20.83
C GLN A 131 -12.56 -0.11 21.66
N ARG A 132 -11.70 0.70 21.04
CA ARG A 132 -10.62 1.48 21.67
C ARG A 132 -9.56 0.63 22.39
N ARG A 133 -9.40 -0.62 21.99
CA ARG A 133 -8.39 -1.57 22.47
C ARG A 133 -7.14 -1.47 21.63
N LEU A 134 -6.52 -0.28 21.62
CA LEU A 134 -5.42 0.06 20.70
C LEU A 134 -4.24 -0.89 20.81
N GLU A 135 -3.80 -1.20 22.03
CA GLU A 135 -2.66 -2.10 22.26
C GLU A 135 -2.89 -3.48 21.63
N GLU A 136 -4.08 -4.02 21.80
CA GLU A 136 -4.42 -5.34 21.27
C GLU A 136 -4.53 -5.30 19.74
N ALA A 137 -5.10 -4.22 19.18
CA ALA A 137 -5.14 -4.02 17.73
C ALA A 137 -3.72 -3.95 17.14
N LEU A 138 -2.81 -3.23 17.80
CA LEU A 138 -1.41 -3.09 17.37
C LEU A 138 -0.61 -4.39 17.56
N MET A 139 -0.83 -5.13 18.65
CA MET A 139 -0.23 -6.45 18.84
C MET A 139 -0.65 -7.42 17.73
N LEU A 140 -1.93 -7.39 17.35
CA LEU A 140 -2.46 -8.24 16.29
C LEU A 140 -1.91 -7.82 14.92
N LEU A 141 -1.82 -6.50 14.65
CA LEU A 141 -1.20 -5.96 13.46
C LEU A 141 0.27 -6.39 13.36
N ASN A 142 1.05 -6.20 14.41
CA ASN A 142 2.47 -6.59 14.44
C ASN A 142 2.64 -8.09 14.17
N ARG A 143 1.77 -8.93 14.75
CA ARG A 143 1.77 -10.36 14.49
C ARG A 143 1.51 -10.67 13.01
N TYR A 144 0.54 -10.01 12.37
CA TYR A 144 0.15 -10.30 10.99
C TYR A 144 1.08 -9.70 9.94
N VAL A 145 1.84 -8.68 10.32
CA VAL A 145 2.84 -8.05 9.41
C VAL A 145 4.08 -8.92 9.27
N LEU A 146 4.44 -9.69 10.29
CA LEU A 146 5.56 -10.62 10.25
C LEU A 146 5.24 -11.86 9.40
N PRO A 147 6.26 -12.53 8.85
CA PRO A 147 6.11 -13.84 8.22
C PRO A 147 5.43 -14.84 9.16
N GLU A 148 4.67 -15.79 8.60
CA GLU A 148 3.99 -16.81 9.39
C GLU A 148 5.01 -17.65 10.18
N GLY A 149 4.76 -17.84 11.48
CA GLY A 149 5.65 -18.56 12.41
C GLY A 149 6.74 -17.70 13.06
N VAL A 150 6.95 -16.47 12.60
CA VAL A 150 7.88 -15.53 13.25
C VAL A 150 7.16 -14.80 14.40
N GLN A 151 7.84 -14.75 15.56
CA GLN A 151 7.36 -13.96 16.69
C GLN A 151 8.03 -12.59 16.73
N ALA A 152 7.28 -11.58 17.17
CA ALA A 152 7.85 -10.26 17.39
C ALA A 152 8.97 -10.31 18.44
N ALA A 153 10.13 -9.80 18.11
CA ALA A 153 11.33 -9.89 18.94
C ALA A 153 11.31 -8.96 20.17
N SER A 154 10.39 -7.99 20.22
CA SER A 154 10.36 -6.95 21.25
C SER A 154 8.93 -6.67 21.71
N PRO A 155 8.72 -6.28 22.98
CA PRO A 155 7.48 -5.66 23.39
C PRO A 155 7.23 -4.41 22.53
N MET A 156 5.94 -4.08 22.33
CA MET A 156 5.58 -2.85 21.64
C MET A 156 6.25 -1.65 22.31
N GLU A 157 6.77 -0.72 21.50
CA GLU A 157 7.19 0.59 21.98
C GLU A 157 6.00 1.29 22.66
N ASP A 158 6.32 2.21 23.58
CA ASP A 158 5.28 3.00 24.24
C ASP A 158 4.43 3.72 23.19
N ILE A 159 3.13 3.53 23.27
CA ILE A 159 2.17 4.17 22.37
C ILE A 159 2.11 5.64 22.73
N THR A 160 2.62 6.47 21.84
CA THR A 160 2.58 7.94 21.93
C THR A 160 1.50 8.52 21.02
N GLY A 161 1.19 9.80 21.18
CA GLY A 161 0.26 10.51 20.29
C GLY A 161 -1.23 10.38 20.64
N ASP A 162 -2.08 10.74 19.69
CA ASP A 162 -3.55 10.73 19.87
C ASP A 162 -4.12 9.33 19.66
N ARG A 163 -4.34 8.64 20.77
CA ARG A 163 -4.87 7.26 20.81
C ARG A 163 -6.25 7.12 20.14
N LEU A 164 -7.11 8.13 20.24
CA LEU A 164 -8.44 8.08 19.60
C LEU A 164 -8.31 8.15 18.09
N ASN A 165 -7.44 9.03 17.59
CA ASN A 165 -7.16 9.12 16.17
C ASN A 165 -6.48 7.84 15.66
N GLN A 166 -5.55 7.26 16.41
CA GLN A 166 -4.91 5.98 16.07
C GLN A 166 -5.93 4.85 15.94
N CYS A 167 -6.84 4.72 16.90
CA CYS A 167 -7.94 3.75 16.84
C CYS A 167 -8.81 3.97 15.60
N ARG A 168 -9.23 5.22 15.36
CA ARG A 168 -10.05 5.58 14.19
C ARG A 168 -9.35 5.21 12.88
N ARG A 169 -8.08 5.52 12.75
CA ARG A 169 -7.29 5.21 11.54
C ARG A 169 -7.23 3.70 11.27
N LEU A 170 -6.99 2.90 12.30
CA LEU A 170 -6.95 1.44 12.18
C LEU A 170 -8.33 0.87 11.87
N GLU A 171 -9.36 1.27 12.63
CA GLU A 171 -10.74 0.82 12.41
C GLU A 171 -11.21 1.09 10.98
N GLN A 172 -11.12 2.35 10.55
CA GLN A 172 -11.57 2.77 9.22
C GLN A 172 -10.68 2.17 8.12
N GLY A 173 -9.37 2.24 8.28
CA GLY A 173 -8.42 1.76 7.27
C GLY A 173 -8.53 0.25 7.00
N PHE A 174 -8.67 -0.57 8.03
CA PHE A 174 -8.90 -2.00 7.86
C PHE A 174 -10.33 -2.31 7.40
N GLY A 175 -11.31 -1.52 7.85
CA GLY A 175 -12.69 -1.62 7.37
C GLY A 175 -12.81 -1.41 5.86
N LEU A 176 -12.08 -0.44 5.30
CA LEU A 176 -12.04 -0.16 3.85
C LEU A 176 -11.46 -1.28 3.00
N LEU A 177 -10.64 -2.16 3.58
CA LEU A 177 -10.03 -3.29 2.88
C LEU A 177 -10.91 -4.55 2.91
N ARG A 178 -11.95 -4.58 3.74
CA ARG A 178 -12.86 -5.72 3.79
C ARG A 178 -13.71 -5.77 2.54
N ASP A 179 -13.93 -6.98 2.07
CA ASP A 179 -14.75 -7.29 0.88
C ASP A 179 -14.30 -6.55 -0.40
N ILE A 180 -13.06 -6.01 -0.40
CA ILE A 180 -12.51 -5.35 -1.58
C ILE A 180 -12.41 -6.34 -2.75
N ASP A 181 -12.84 -5.91 -3.93
CA ASP A 181 -12.59 -6.58 -5.20
C ASP A 181 -12.35 -5.52 -6.29
N VAL A 182 -11.09 -5.35 -6.64
CA VAL A 182 -10.60 -4.46 -7.69
C VAL A 182 -9.91 -5.25 -8.82
N THR A 183 -10.27 -6.53 -8.94
CA THR A 183 -9.65 -7.45 -9.90
C THR A 183 -9.84 -6.99 -11.34
N GLU A 184 -11.04 -6.55 -11.70
CA GLU A 184 -11.34 -6.10 -13.06
C GLU A 184 -10.56 -4.83 -13.41
N GLN A 185 -10.45 -3.89 -12.44
CA GLN A 185 -9.75 -2.64 -12.63
C GLN A 185 -8.27 -2.89 -12.94
N ILE A 186 -7.64 -3.78 -12.18
CA ILE A 186 -6.22 -4.06 -12.39
C ILE A 186 -5.99 -4.87 -13.68
N ARG A 187 -6.88 -5.77 -14.04
CA ARG A 187 -6.79 -6.52 -15.31
C ARG A 187 -6.92 -5.63 -16.53
N ALA A 188 -7.71 -4.57 -16.44
CA ALA A 188 -7.90 -3.61 -17.52
C ALA A 188 -6.75 -2.60 -17.67
N TYR A 189 -5.82 -2.52 -16.73
CA TYR A 189 -4.67 -1.64 -16.83
C TYR A 189 -3.68 -2.15 -17.88
N ALA A 190 -3.43 -1.36 -18.91
CA ALA A 190 -2.58 -1.74 -20.04
C ALA A 190 -1.09 -1.37 -19.85
N GLY A 191 -0.74 -0.68 -18.77
CA GLY A 191 0.63 -0.26 -18.47
C GLY A 191 1.48 -1.38 -17.86
N ARG A 192 2.72 -1.03 -17.47
CA ARG A 192 3.59 -1.97 -16.76
C ARG A 192 3.23 -2.01 -15.29
N LEU A 193 3.10 -3.21 -14.76
CA LEU A 193 2.74 -3.44 -13.37
C LEU A 193 3.65 -4.51 -12.74
N LEU A 194 4.19 -4.20 -11.57
CA LEU A 194 4.84 -5.17 -10.70
C LEU A 194 4.05 -5.29 -9.39
N HIS A 195 3.56 -6.48 -9.10
CA HIS A 195 2.92 -6.81 -7.84
C HIS A 195 3.87 -7.64 -6.98
N VAL A 196 4.25 -7.10 -5.82
CA VAL A 196 5.20 -7.71 -4.88
C VAL A 196 4.46 -8.14 -3.62
N TYR A 197 4.66 -9.37 -3.17
CA TYR A 197 4.09 -9.91 -1.93
C TYR A 197 5.01 -10.94 -1.31
N GLY A 198 4.86 -11.20 -0.01
CA GLY A 198 5.67 -12.18 0.70
C GLY A 198 5.06 -13.58 0.65
N GLU A 199 5.90 -14.60 0.45
CA GLU A 199 5.51 -16.03 0.44
C GLU A 199 4.82 -16.45 1.74
N GLN A 200 5.32 -15.96 2.88
CA GLN A 200 4.80 -16.26 4.22
C GLN A 200 3.91 -15.14 4.77
N SER A 201 3.37 -14.33 3.90
CA SER A 201 2.47 -13.25 4.30
C SER A 201 1.21 -13.79 4.96
N GLN A 202 0.86 -13.22 6.09
CA GLN A 202 -0.31 -13.61 6.83
C GLN A 202 -1.59 -12.90 6.36
N LEU A 203 -1.47 -11.78 5.64
CA LEU A 203 -2.61 -11.00 5.13
C LEU A 203 -2.74 -11.18 3.62
N VAL A 204 -1.92 -10.51 2.82
CA VAL A 204 -2.00 -10.56 1.36
C VAL A 204 -1.14 -11.72 0.83
N ARG A 205 -1.80 -12.67 0.17
CA ARG A 205 -1.21 -13.88 -0.39
C ARG A 205 -1.43 -13.90 -1.91
N ASP A 206 -0.85 -14.87 -2.61
CA ASP A 206 -1.03 -15.04 -4.06
C ASP A 206 -2.52 -15.02 -4.49
N VAL A 207 -3.40 -15.67 -3.73
CA VAL A 207 -4.85 -15.71 -4.00
C VAL A 207 -5.53 -14.34 -3.94
N ASN A 208 -4.91 -13.38 -3.27
CA ASN A 208 -5.42 -12.01 -3.14
C ASN A 208 -4.89 -11.08 -4.23
N VAL A 209 -3.95 -11.54 -5.07
CA VAL A 209 -3.24 -10.72 -6.06
C VAL A 209 -3.76 -10.99 -7.47
N ALA A 210 -4.14 -9.96 -8.20
CA ALA A 210 -4.52 -10.07 -9.61
C ALA A 210 -3.50 -9.38 -10.52
N CYS A 211 -3.41 -9.91 -11.74
CA CYS A 211 -2.67 -9.33 -12.86
C CYS A 211 -3.50 -9.51 -14.13
N GLY A 212 -3.26 -8.69 -15.14
CA GLY A 212 -3.79 -8.89 -16.49
C GLY A 212 -3.03 -10.00 -17.23
N ASP A 213 -3.64 -10.55 -18.27
CA ASP A 213 -3.09 -11.65 -19.07
C ASP A 213 -2.16 -11.17 -20.21
N HIS A 214 -1.49 -10.02 -20.02
CA HIS A 214 -0.55 -9.46 -20.99
C HIS A 214 0.85 -9.32 -20.40
N GLY A 215 1.87 -9.29 -21.24
CA GLY A 215 3.28 -9.30 -20.82
C GLY A 215 3.77 -8.05 -20.06
N GLY A 216 2.90 -7.06 -19.85
CA GLY A 216 3.22 -5.86 -19.05
C GLY A 216 3.07 -6.04 -17.53
N HIS A 217 2.41 -7.11 -17.09
CA HIS A 217 2.17 -7.39 -15.69
C HIS A 217 3.07 -8.53 -15.18
N ALA A 218 3.70 -8.30 -14.02
CA ALA A 218 4.54 -9.29 -13.36
C ALA A 218 4.19 -9.40 -11.87
N ARG A 219 4.48 -10.56 -11.29
CA ARG A 219 4.40 -10.84 -9.86
C ARG A 219 5.78 -11.19 -9.34
N LEU A 220 6.10 -10.68 -8.17
CA LEU A 220 7.27 -11.09 -7.40
C LEU A 220 6.81 -11.61 -6.04
N GLU A 221 7.01 -12.91 -5.83
CA GLU A 221 6.88 -13.52 -4.52
C GLU A 221 8.23 -13.49 -3.80
N VAL A 222 8.30 -12.76 -2.69
CA VAL A 222 9.51 -12.67 -1.86
C VAL A 222 9.55 -13.87 -0.92
N LYS A 223 10.55 -14.75 -1.12
CA LYS A 223 10.72 -15.96 -0.31
C LYS A 223 10.96 -15.66 1.15
N GLY A 224 10.21 -16.34 2.00
CA GLY A 224 10.23 -16.12 3.45
C GLY A 224 9.68 -14.77 3.91
N GLY A 225 9.25 -13.90 2.99
CA GLY A 225 8.77 -12.56 3.30
C GLY A 225 7.36 -12.54 3.89
N GLY A 226 7.08 -11.51 4.70
CA GLY A 226 5.76 -11.21 5.27
C GLY A 226 5.03 -10.11 4.50
N MET A 227 4.38 -9.22 5.25
CA MET A 227 3.68 -8.05 4.67
C MET A 227 4.61 -6.89 4.27
N ARG A 228 5.90 -7.01 4.57
CA ARG A 228 6.91 -5.97 4.31
C ARG A 228 8.00 -6.44 3.34
N PRO A 229 7.65 -6.92 2.14
CA PRO A 229 8.62 -7.51 1.21
C PRO A 229 9.74 -6.56 0.81
N LEU A 230 9.53 -5.24 0.85
CA LEU A 230 10.55 -4.23 0.59
C LEU A 230 11.61 -4.16 1.72
N GLN A 231 11.26 -4.53 2.95
CA GLN A 231 12.19 -4.67 4.08
C GLN A 231 12.77 -6.09 4.17
N ASP A 232 11.98 -7.09 3.77
CA ASP A 232 12.39 -8.50 3.83
C ASP A 232 13.47 -8.83 2.77
N ASP A 233 13.34 -8.26 1.55
CA ASP A 233 14.33 -8.41 0.46
C ASP A 233 14.41 -7.11 -0.37
N PRO A 234 15.02 -6.05 0.15
CA PRO A 234 15.11 -4.76 -0.54
C PRO A 234 15.84 -4.85 -1.88
N ASP A 235 16.92 -5.62 -1.96
CA ASP A 235 17.72 -5.74 -3.18
C ASP A 235 16.97 -6.52 -4.28
N GLY A 236 16.27 -7.59 -3.92
CA GLY A 236 15.44 -8.36 -4.83
C GLY A 236 14.27 -7.53 -5.38
N VAL A 237 13.61 -6.76 -4.52
CA VAL A 237 12.51 -5.86 -4.94
C VAL A 237 13.03 -4.75 -5.85
N VAL A 238 14.14 -4.07 -5.48
CA VAL A 238 14.75 -3.01 -6.31
C VAL A 238 15.17 -3.57 -7.68
N ARG A 239 15.77 -4.74 -7.72
CA ARG A 239 16.12 -5.42 -8.99
C ARG A 239 14.88 -5.70 -9.84
N ALA A 240 13.81 -6.22 -9.26
CA ALA A 240 12.56 -6.48 -9.97
C ALA A 240 11.90 -5.21 -10.50
N VAL A 241 11.91 -4.11 -9.71
CA VAL A 241 11.44 -2.80 -10.17
C VAL A 241 12.22 -2.33 -11.39
N ARG A 242 13.55 -2.45 -11.36
CA ARG A 242 14.40 -2.08 -12.50
C ARG A 242 14.07 -2.91 -13.74
N GLU A 243 13.95 -4.23 -13.59
CA GLU A 243 13.78 -5.15 -14.71
C GLU A 243 12.35 -5.10 -15.29
N HIS A 244 11.32 -5.20 -14.48
CA HIS A 244 9.93 -5.30 -14.94
C HIS A 244 9.29 -3.94 -15.23
N LEU A 245 9.61 -2.92 -14.45
CA LEU A 245 9.09 -1.57 -14.70
C LEU A 245 10.01 -0.75 -15.59
N GLU A 246 11.17 -1.27 -15.99
CA GLU A 246 12.15 -0.55 -16.83
C GLU A 246 12.47 0.84 -16.25
N ILE A 247 12.73 0.90 -14.96
CA ILE A 247 13.18 2.10 -14.26
C ILE A 247 14.68 1.94 -14.00
N ALA A 248 15.48 2.84 -14.57
CA ALA A 248 16.91 2.86 -14.30
C ALA A 248 17.15 3.35 -12.86
N LEU A 249 17.34 2.40 -11.92
CA LEU A 249 17.62 2.62 -10.50
C LEU A 249 19.08 2.35 -10.19
#